data_80f26a3c283889b4a79def8ef609486f
#
_entry.id   80f26a3c283889b4a79def8ef609486f
#
_cell.length_a   1.000
_cell.length_b   1.000
_cell.length_c   1.000
_cell.angle_alpha   90.00
_cell.angle_beta   90.00
_cell.angle_gamma   90.00
#
_symmetry.space_group_name_H-M   'P 1'
#
loop_
_entity.id
_entity.type
_entity.pdbx_description
1 polymer ?
#
loop_
_entity_poly.entity_id
_entity_poly.type
_entity_poly.pdbx_seq_one_letter_code
_entity_poly.pdbx_strand_id
1 'polypeptide(L)'
;MEITPQTFIDMENNISENRLLVRKMIAAKSFGIIPRTKFSISHELLGGVLTLKQITCDVLLPAGQVAVVETKAPVTLTIPDKDTDVLYLTLEVGDHLVTFQKDGVPHVVNEYKFDFKALQDVKTQQPLLKLELANEVWTVDEKYVPPVMTVRASVPLLEKLDVLKQSAEAIVNHEHADLMEDPVLVMLLIDQLMSFSVDDSSRELVLLCKRIATALSYAVMKHKVELPAPNIMDVEPYLNAFQQFLADIALAMNDLQPKVVEVVKEPEPEPEPEPEPEPEEWLPMI
;
A
#
# COMPACT_ATOMS: atom_id res chain seq x y z
N MET A 1 37.94 -4.53 35.73
CA MET A 1 36.57 -5.04 35.52
C MET A 1 36.74 -6.52 35.14
N GLU A 2 36.25 -7.41 36.00
CA GLU A 2 36.40 -8.86 35.76
C GLU A 2 35.23 -9.28 34.86
N ILE A 3 35.56 -9.82 33.70
CA ILE A 3 34.55 -10.28 32.75
C ILE A 3 34.14 -11.70 33.15
N THR A 4 32.97 -11.83 33.73
CA THR A 4 32.41 -13.12 34.14
C THR A 4 31.53 -13.73 33.04
N PRO A 5 31.27 -15.05 33.03
CA PRO A 5 30.28 -15.65 32.13
C PRO A 5 28.93 -14.94 32.16
N GLN A 6 28.48 -14.48 33.34
CA GLN A 6 27.25 -13.72 33.48
C GLN A 6 27.29 -12.39 32.71
N THR A 7 28.42 -11.70 32.73
CA THR A 7 28.61 -10.44 31.96
C THR A 7 28.41 -10.67 30.46
N PHE A 8 28.86 -11.81 29.92
CA PHE A 8 28.63 -12.16 28.51
C PHE A 8 27.15 -12.44 28.22
N ILE A 9 26.46 -13.18 29.08
CA ILE A 9 25.04 -13.49 28.96
C ILE A 9 24.24 -12.18 29.00
N ASP A 10 24.54 -11.28 29.91
CA ASP A 10 23.85 -9.99 30.03
C ASP A 10 24.12 -9.09 28.82
N MET A 11 25.32 -9.12 28.25
CA MET A 11 25.64 -8.42 27.00
C MET A 11 24.87 -9.00 25.80
N GLU A 12 24.80 -10.33 25.65
CA GLU A 12 24.06 -10.97 24.57
C GLU A 12 22.55 -10.68 24.68
N ASN A 13 22.00 -10.75 25.89
CA ASN A 13 20.59 -10.40 26.13
C ASN A 13 20.32 -8.95 25.74
N ASN A 14 21.16 -8.01 26.17
CA ASN A 14 21.02 -6.59 25.87
C ASN A 14 21.12 -6.31 24.36
N ILE A 15 22.05 -6.96 23.67
CA ILE A 15 22.18 -6.86 22.20
C ILE A 15 20.93 -7.43 21.52
N SER A 16 20.41 -8.55 22.00
CA SER A 16 19.24 -9.19 21.44
C SER A 16 17.97 -8.35 21.63
N GLU A 17 17.78 -7.78 22.82
CA GLU A 17 16.68 -6.85 23.11
C GLU A 17 16.74 -5.58 22.27
N ASN A 18 17.92 -4.97 22.14
CA ASN A 18 18.11 -3.79 21.30
C ASN A 18 17.84 -4.10 19.82
N ARG A 19 18.30 -5.26 19.31
CA ARG A 19 18.02 -5.70 17.94
C ARG A 19 16.51 -5.91 17.73
N LEU A 20 15.82 -6.52 18.68
CA LEU A 20 14.37 -6.71 18.61
C LEU A 20 13.64 -5.37 18.62
N LEU A 21 14.06 -4.40 19.45
CA LEU A 21 13.48 -3.08 19.49
C LEU A 21 13.60 -2.36 18.13
N VAL A 22 14.79 -2.37 17.53
CA VAL A 22 15.02 -1.79 16.20
C VAL A 22 14.14 -2.47 15.14
N ARG A 23 14.05 -3.80 15.17
CA ARG A 23 13.18 -4.55 14.25
C ARG A 23 11.70 -4.21 14.44
N LYS A 24 11.22 -4.05 15.67
CA LYS A 24 9.84 -3.59 15.94
C LYS A 24 9.58 -2.20 15.39
N MET A 25 10.54 -1.28 15.50
CA MET A 25 10.43 0.06 14.92
C MET A 25 10.36 0.02 13.38
N ILE A 26 11.12 -0.85 12.75
CA ILE A 26 11.06 -1.08 11.30
C ILE A 26 9.73 -1.73 10.93
N ALA A 27 9.33 -2.79 11.62
CA ALA A 27 8.09 -3.53 11.35
C ALA A 27 6.84 -2.66 11.53
N ALA A 28 6.87 -1.66 12.41
CA ALA A 28 5.79 -0.69 12.56
C ALA A 28 5.53 0.13 11.28
N LYS A 29 6.57 0.31 10.45
CA LYS A 29 6.47 1.01 9.16
C LYS A 29 6.26 0.04 8.00
N SER A 30 7.02 -1.05 7.98
CA SER A 30 6.99 -2.04 6.91
C SER A 30 7.38 -3.41 7.44
N PHE A 31 6.58 -4.41 7.15
CA PHE A 31 6.83 -5.82 7.47
C PHE A 31 6.50 -6.67 6.24
N GLY A 32 6.81 -7.95 6.29
CA GLY A 32 6.54 -8.88 5.21
C GLY A 32 7.80 -9.54 4.66
N ILE A 33 7.73 -10.03 3.44
CA ILE A 33 8.83 -10.71 2.78
C ILE A 33 9.96 -9.72 2.52
N ILE A 34 11.17 -10.11 2.96
CA ILE A 34 12.39 -9.33 2.80
C ILE A 34 12.97 -9.61 1.41
N PRO A 35 13.35 -8.59 0.62
CA PRO A 35 13.81 -8.77 -0.76
C PRO A 35 15.22 -9.41 -0.87
N ARG A 36 15.80 -9.83 0.25
CA ARG A 36 17.13 -10.43 0.31
C ARG A 36 17.19 -11.81 -0.32
N THR A 37 16.12 -12.60 -0.15
CA THR A 37 16.03 -13.97 -0.68
C THR A 37 14.87 -14.03 -1.66
N LYS A 38 15.05 -14.71 -2.79
CA LYS A 38 13.98 -14.89 -3.76
C LYS A 38 12.82 -15.63 -3.09
N PHE A 39 11.69 -14.97 -2.92
CA PHE A 39 10.47 -15.62 -2.48
C PHE A 39 10.05 -16.67 -3.49
N SER A 40 9.93 -17.88 -3.03
CA SER A 40 9.48 -19.02 -3.83
C SER A 40 8.62 -19.93 -2.97
N ILE A 41 7.44 -20.27 -3.48
CA ILE A 41 6.55 -21.24 -2.88
C ILE A 41 6.06 -22.18 -3.96
N SER A 42 6.28 -23.48 -3.74
CA SER A 42 5.78 -24.54 -4.61
C SER A 42 4.82 -25.39 -3.81
N HIS A 43 3.62 -25.56 -4.31
CA HIS A 43 2.55 -26.21 -3.57
C HIS A 43 1.74 -27.16 -4.48
N GLU A 44 0.95 -28.01 -3.85
CA GLU A 44 -0.07 -28.84 -4.46
C GLU A 44 -1.29 -28.86 -3.54
N LEU A 45 -2.46 -28.66 -4.08
CA LEU A 45 -3.72 -28.68 -3.34
C LEU A 45 -4.59 -29.80 -3.90
N LEU A 46 -4.90 -30.77 -3.06
CA LEU A 46 -5.70 -31.94 -3.46
C LEU A 46 -6.64 -32.36 -2.31
N GLY A 47 -7.95 -32.40 -2.59
CA GLY A 47 -8.94 -32.93 -1.64
C GLY A 47 -8.93 -32.22 -0.27
N GLY A 48 -8.73 -30.91 -0.23
CA GLY A 48 -8.66 -30.15 1.02
C GLY A 48 -7.34 -30.32 1.79
N VAL A 49 -6.31 -30.90 1.16
CA VAL A 49 -4.97 -31.03 1.72
C VAL A 49 -3.98 -30.20 0.90
N LEU A 50 -3.35 -29.23 1.54
CA LEU A 50 -2.29 -28.43 0.95
C LEU A 50 -0.92 -29.04 1.27
N THR A 51 -0.18 -29.41 0.23
CA THR A 51 1.21 -29.89 0.37
C THR A 51 2.14 -28.79 -0.12
N LEU A 52 2.92 -28.21 0.77
CA LEU A 52 3.99 -27.26 0.46
C LEU A 52 5.23 -28.08 0.08
N LYS A 53 5.55 -28.15 -1.20
CA LYS A 53 6.71 -28.93 -1.72
C LYS A 53 8.02 -28.23 -1.37
N GLN A 54 8.03 -26.91 -1.52
CA GLN A 54 9.20 -26.07 -1.19
C GLN A 54 8.76 -24.66 -0.83
N ILE A 55 9.32 -24.10 0.21
CA ILE A 55 9.22 -22.67 0.52
C ILE A 55 10.62 -22.14 0.78
N THR A 56 10.92 -20.99 0.19
CA THR A 56 12.11 -20.20 0.49
C THR A 56 11.70 -18.75 0.64
N CYS A 57 11.86 -18.20 1.85
CA CYS A 57 11.64 -16.77 2.10
C CYS A 57 12.29 -16.33 3.41
N ASP A 58 12.74 -15.08 3.43
CA ASP A 58 13.05 -14.35 4.65
C ASP A 58 11.90 -13.38 4.94
N VAL A 59 11.42 -13.35 6.18
CA VAL A 59 10.24 -12.56 6.56
C VAL A 59 10.52 -11.76 7.82
N LEU A 60 10.16 -10.48 7.82
CA LEU A 60 10.02 -9.68 9.03
C LEU A 60 8.54 -9.66 9.43
N LEU A 61 8.21 -10.22 10.58
CA LEU A 61 6.84 -10.25 11.09
C LEU A 61 6.46 -8.90 11.73
N PRO A 62 5.15 -8.60 11.85
CA PRO A 62 4.68 -7.37 12.50
C PRO A 62 5.21 -7.17 13.93
N ALA A 63 5.48 -8.26 14.66
CA ALA A 63 6.04 -8.24 16.01
C ALA A 63 7.56 -7.98 16.06
N GLY A 64 8.22 -7.79 14.90
CA GLY A 64 9.66 -7.54 14.78
C GLY A 64 10.52 -8.81 14.79
N GLN A 65 9.92 -9.99 14.82
CA GLN A 65 10.65 -11.25 14.68
C GLN A 65 11.03 -11.47 13.21
N VAL A 66 12.17 -12.12 12.99
CA VAL A 66 12.62 -12.51 11.64
C VAL A 66 12.53 -14.03 11.54
N ALA A 67 11.85 -14.51 10.52
CA ALA A 67 11.86 -15.92 10.14
C ALA A 67 12.70 -16.11 8.87
N VAL A 68 13.58 -17.08 8.89
CA VAL A 68 14.28 -17.61 7.72
C VAL A 68 13.69 -18.96 7.42
N VAL A 69 12.95 -19.04 6.32
CA VAL A 69 12.19 -20.23 5.95
C VAL A 69 12.84 -20.89 4.74
N GLU A 70 13.31 -22.10 4.93
CA GLU A 70 13.80 -22.97 3.88
C GLU A 70 13.34 -24.39 4.19
N THR A 71 12.31 -24.88 3.53
CA THR A 71 11.83 -26.24 3.74
C THR A 71 12.68 -27.22 2.93
N LYS A 72 13.24 -28.23 3.62
CA LYS A 72 14.00 -29.33 2.99
C LYS A 72 13.12 -30.54 2.68
N ALA A 73 11.94 -30.60 3.27
CA ALA A 73 10.97 -31.67 3.09
C ALA A 73 9.57 -31.08 2.90
N PRO A 74 8.68 -31.74 2.17
CA PRO A 74 7.31 -31.29 2.01
C PRO A 74 6.58 -31.20 3.36
N VAL A 75 5.80 -30.15 3.52
CA VAL A 75 4.93 -29.92 4.68
C VAL A 75 3.49 -30.08 4.23
N THR A 76 2.76 -31.01 4.85
CA THR A 76 1.36 -31.29 4.52
C THR A 76 0.45 -30.72 5.60
N LEU A 77 -0.55 -29.96 5.16
CA LEU A 77 -1.52 -29.28 6.03
C LEU A 77 -2.94 -29.58 5.54
N THR A 78 -3.80 -30.00 6.45
CA THR A 78 -5.22 -30.18 6.16
C THR A 78 -5.93 -28.85 6.34
N ILE A 79 -6.70 -28.42 5.35
CA ILE A 79 -7.51 -27.21 5.44
C ILE A 79 -8.62 -27.47 6.47
N PRO A 80 -8.74 -26.63 7.52
CA PRO A 80 -9.76 -26.81 8.53
C PRO A 80 -11.16 -26.53 7.96
N ASP A 81 -12.14 -27.25 8.45
CA ASP A 81 -13.55 -26.94 8.21
C ASP A 81 -13.91 -25.68 9.02
N LYS A 82 -14.07 -24.56 8.30
CA LYS A 82 -14.40 -23.25 8.88
C LYS A 82 -15.52 -22.61 8.07
N ASP A 83 -16.37 -21.86 8.75
CA ASP A 83 -17.44 -21.06 8.15
C ASP A 83 -16.87 -19.80 7.42
N THR A 84 -15.95 -20.03 6.48
CA THR A 84 -15.36 -18.94 5.68
C THR A 84 -14.92 -19.47 4.32
N ASP A 85 -15.23 -18.72 3.28
CA ASP A 85 -14.87 -19.06 1.90
C ASP A 85 -13.45 -18.59 1.53
N VAL A 86 -12.76 -17.90 2.45
CA VAL A 86 -11.40 -17.39 2.22
C VAL A 86 -10.52 -17.69 3.43
N LEU A 87 -9.41 -18.36 3.18
CA LEU A 87 -8.38 -18.67 4.17
C LEU A 87 -7.01 -18.22 3.69
N TYR A 88 -6.16 -17.87 4.63
CA TYR A 88 -4.77 -17.54 4.37
C TYR A 88 -3.86 -18.57 5.02
N LEU A 89 -2.94 -19.14 4.25
CA LEU A 89 -1.81 -19.86 4.83
C LEU A 89 -0.89 -18.83 5.47
N THR A 90 -0.72 -18.92 6.78
CA THR A 90 0.09 -17.99 7.55
C THR A 90 1.33 -18.64 8.11
N LEU A 91 2.40 -17.85 8.19
CA LEU A 91 3.63 -18.18 8.90
C LEU A 91 3.62 -17.49 10.26
N GLU A 92 3.86 -18.28 11.30
CA GLU A 92 4.01 -17.81 12.68
C GLU A 92 5.37 -18.25 13.23
N VAL A 93 6.01 -17.39 14.01
CA VAL A 93 7.26 -17.70 14.68
C VAL A 93 6.95 -18.15 16.09
N GLY A 94 7.43 -19.35 16.45
CA GLY A 94 7.32 -19.91 17.80
C GLY A 94 8.37 -19.33 18.75
N ASP A 95 8.18 -19.59 20.03
CA ASP A 95 9.11 -19.16 21.09
C ASP A 95 10.31 -20.10 21.23
N HIS A 96 10.26 -21.26 20.60
CA HIS A 96 11.34 -22.24 20.65
C HIS A 96 12.46 -21.93 19.65
N LEU A 97 13.69 -22.11 20.12
CA LEU A 97 14.88 -22.00 19.27
C LEU A 97 15.26 -23.36 18.70
N VAL A 98 15.51 -23.39 17.40
CA VAL A 98 16.00 -24.57 16.69
C VAL A 98 17.36 -24.28 16.08
N THR A 99 18.23 -25.28 16.05
CA THR A 99 19.56 -25.15 15.43
C THR A 99 19.53 -25.82 14.06
N PHE A 100 19.95 -25.09 13.03
CA PHE A 100 20.18 -25.66 11.70
C PHE A 100 21.60 -25.40 11.23
N GLN A 101 22.10 -26.23 10.34
CA GLN A 101 23.43 -26.11 9.74
C GLN A 101 23.30 -25.39 8.38
N LYS A 102 24.02 -24.27 8.21
CA LYS A 102 24.17 -23.60 6.93
C LYS A 102 25.66 -23.42 6.66
N ASP A 103 26.13 -23.96 5.54
CA ASP A 103 27.54 -23.92 5.13
C ASP A 103 28.51 -24.47 6.22
N GLY A 104 28.08 -25.50 6.97
CA GLY A 104 28.84 -26.09 8.06
C GLY A 104 28.84 -25.28 9.37
N VAL A 105 28.17 -24.14 9.39
CA VAL A 105 28.06 -23.28 10.58
C VAL A 105 26.70 -23.49 11.25
N PRO A 106 26.63 -23.75 12.57
CA PRO A 106 25.38 -23.85 13.28
C PRO A 106 24.73 -22.47 13.44
N HIS A 107 23.48 -22.35 13.00
CA HIS A 107 22.64 -21.18 13.19
C HIS A 107 21.50 -21.51 14.14
N VAL A 108 21.25 -20.64 15.09
CA VAL A 108 20.11 -20.74 16.00
C VAL A 108 19.05 -19.75 15.53
N VAL A 109 17.86 -20.28 15.23
CA VAL A 109 16.71 -19.50 14.78
C VAL A 109 15.48 -19.89 15.56
N ASN A 110 14.48 -19.03 15.56
CA ASN A 110 13.18 -19.39 16.11
C ASN A 110 12.51 -20.47 15.24
N GLU A 111 11.85 -21.41 15.88
CA GLU A 111 10.95 -22.34 15.21
C GLU A 111 9.83 -21.56 14.52
N TYR A 112 9.39 -22.02 13.36
CA TYR A 112 8.24 -21.45 12.66
C TYR A 112 7.17 -22.51 12.42
N LYS A 113 5.93 -22.06 12.32
CA LYS A 113 4.76 -22.90 12.07
C LYS A 113 3.93 -22.31 10.94
N PHE A 114 3.25 -23.20 10.24
CA PHE A 114 2.23 -22.84 9.26
C PHE A 114 0.84 -23.14 9.82
N ASP A 115 -0.11 -22.24 9.59
CA ASP A 115 -1.49 -22.41 10.01
C ASP A 115 -2.43 -21.72 9.01
N PHE A 116 -3.70 -22.13 8.99
CA PHE A 116 -4.74 -21.48 8.20
C PHE A 116 -5.56 -20.53 9.07
N LYS A 117 -5.67 -19.30 8.63
CA LYS A 117 -6.44 -18.24 9.33
C LYS A 117 -7.34 -17.46 8.38
N ALA A 118 -8.49 -17.03 8.86
CA ALA A 118 -9.27 -16.00 8.20
C ALA A 118 -8.53 -14.66 8.35
N LEU A 119 -8.73 -13.73 7.42
CA LEU A 119 -8.01 -12.46 7.40
C LEU A 119 -8.13 -11.66 8.70
N GLN A 120 -9.31 -11.67 9.31
CA GLN A 120 -9.59 -11.01 10.59
C GLN A 120 -8.79 -11.56 11.77
N ASP A 121 -8.32 -12.81 11.68
CA ASP A 121 -7.55 -13.50 12.72
C ASP A 121 -6.03 -13.35 12.50
N VAL A 122 -5.61 -12.81 11.35
CA VAL A 122 -4.20 -12.54 11.03
C VAL A 122 -3.78 -11.23 11.71
N LYS A 123 -3.02 -11.32 12.79
CA LYS A 123 -2.57 -10.16 13.60
C LYS A 123 -1.06 -9.95 13.55
N THR A 124 -0.32 -10.99 13.91
CA THR A 124 1.15 -10.97 14.02
C THR A 124 1.83 -11.93 13.06
N GLN A 125 1.03 -12.72 12.37
CA GLN A 125 1.48 -13.71 11.40
C GLN A 125 1.70 -13.07 10.03
N GLN A 126 2.50 -13.74 9.21
CA GLN A 126 2.70 -13.40 7.80
C GLN A 126 1.84 -14.29 6.93
N PRO A 127 0.84 -13.78 6.22
CA PRO A 127 0.15 -14.56 5.20
C PRO A 127 1.08 -14.78 3.99
N LEU A 128 1.08 -15.98 3.46
CA LEU A 128 1.93 -16.41 2.33
C LEU A 128 1.14 -16.80 1.10
N LEU A 129 -0.01 -17.46 1.28
CA LEU A 129 -0.94 -17.85 0.22
C LEU A 129 -2.36 -17.48 0.64
N LYS A 130 -3.19 -17.20 -0.34
CA LYS A 130 -4.64 -17.05 -0.17
C LYS A 130 -5.34 -18.23 -0.83
N LEU A 131 -6.30 -18.81 -0.13
CA LEU A 131 -7.13 -19.88 -0.61
C LEU A 131 -8.58 -19.41 -0.65
N GLU A 132 -9.28 -19.77 -1.70
CA GLU A 132 -10.68 -19.44 -1.91
C GLU A 132 -11.51 -20.72 -2.13
N LEU A 133 -12.65 -20.79 -1.45
CA LEU A 133 -13.61 -21.87 -1.60
C LEU A 133 -14.63 -21.49 -2.69
N ALA A 134 -14.63 -22.21 -3.80
CA ALA A 134 -15.62 -22.03 -4.85
C ALA A 134 -16.21 -23.41 -5.23
N ASN A 135 -17.54 -23.52 -5.24
CA ASN A 135 -18.24 -24.75 -5.55
C ASN A 135 -17.75 -25.96 -4.73
N GLU A 136 -17.56 -25.77 -3.42
CA GLU A 136 -17.06 -26.78 -2.47
C GLU A 136 -15.62 -27.26 -2.75
N VAL A 137 -14.88 -26.56 -3.61
CA VAL A 137 -13.49 -26.86 -3.92
C VAL A 137 -12.58 -25.70 -3.51
N TRP A 138 -11.59 -25.98 -2.69
CA TRP A 138 -10.55 -25.04 -2.38
C TRP A 138 -9.58 -24.87 -3.54
N THR A 139 -9.27 -23.62 -3.86
CA THR A 139 -8.26 -23.24 -4.87
C THR A 139 -7.30 -22.21 -4.30
N VAL A 140 -6.07 -22.19 -4.80
CA VAL A 140 -5.10 -21.15 -4.44
C VAL A 140 -5.29 -19.96 -5.37
N ASP A 141 -5.38 -18.76 -4.80
CA ASP A 141 -5.36 -17.52 -5.57
C ASP A 141 -3.93 -17.19 -6.01
N GLU A 142 -3.62 -17.52 -7.27
CA GLU A 142 -2.29 -17.29 -7.86
C GLU A 142 -1.94 -15.79 -8.03
N LYS A 143 -2.91 -14.91 -7.90
CA LYS A 143 -2.73 -13.46 -8.00
C LYS A 143 -2.47 -12.82 -6.64
N TYR A 144 -2.68 -13.56 -5.58
CA TYR A 144 -2.48 -13.04 -4.24
C TYR A 144 -1.05 -12.53 -4.03
N VAL A 145 -0.95 -11.30 -3.54
CA VAL A 145 0.32 -10.67 -3.20
C VAL A 145 0.47 -10.65 -1.69
N PRO A 146 1.33 -11.49 -1.11
CA PRO A 146 1.60 -11.45 0.32
C PRO A 146 2.25 -10.11 0.71
N PRO A 147 2.10 -9.66 1.98
CA PRO A 147 2.80 -8.49 2.47
C PRO A 147 4.31 -8.57 2.22
N VAL A 148 4.86 -7.52 1.64
CA VAL A 148 6.28 -7.41 1.30
C VAL A 148 6.87 -6.13 1.91
N MET A 149 8.13 -6.19 2.34
CA MET A 149 8.81 -5.02 2.89
C MET A 149 9.08 -3.96 1.81
N THR A 150 9.29 -4.39 0.58
CA THR A 150 9.47 -3.50 -0.57
C THR A 150 8.74 -4.07 -1.77
N VAL A 151 8.27 -3.20 -2.66
CA VAL A 151 7.57 -3.61 -3.89
C VAL A 151 8.41 -4.56 -4.74
N ARG A 152 9.72 -4.37 -4.75
CA ARG A 152 10.70 -5.24 -5.45
C ARG A 152 10.61 -6.71 -5.08
N ALA A 153 10.13 -7.04 -3.89
CA ALA A 153 10.05 -8.44 -3.42
C ALA A 153 8.91 -9.24 -4.09
N SER A 154 8.04 -8.60 -4.87
CA SER A 154 6.88 -9.24 -5.52
C SER A 154 6.77 -8.82 -6.98
N VAL A 155 6.91 -9.79 -7.90
CA VAL A 155 6.75 -9.54 -9.35
C VAL A 155 5.33 -9.06 -9.68
N PRO A 156 4.25 -9.69 -9.19
CA PRO A 156 2.89 -9.18 -9.44
C PRO A 156 2.68 -7.73 -8.98
N LEU A 157 3.32 -7.33 -7.88
CA LEU A 157 3.18 -5.96 -7.37
C LEU A 157 3.98 -4.95 -8.21
N LEU A 158 5.13 -5.36 -8.77
CA LEU A 158 5.87 -4.54 -9.74
C LEU A 158 5.03 -4.28 -11.00
N GLU A 159 4.46 -5.34 -11.57
CA GLU A 159 3.57 -5.22 -12.74
C GLU A 159 2.36 -4.33 -12.43
N LYS A 160 1.77 -4.49 -11.25
CA LYS A 160 0.66 -3.63 -10.81
C LYS A 160 1.07 -2.16 -10.68
N LEU A 161 2.25 -1.88 -10.10
CA LEU A 161 2.78 -0.52 -9.99
C LEU A 161 2.96 0.13 -11.37
N ASP A 162 3.48 -0.61 -12.35
CA ASP A 162 3.65 -0.10 -13.71
C ASP A 162 2.31 0.23 -14.37
N VAL A 163 1.30 -0.62 -14.20
CA VAL A 163 -0.07 -0.35 -14.71
C VAL A 163 -0.67 0.89 -14.02
N LEU A 164 -0.49 1.04 -12.70
CA LEU A 164 -1.00 2.22 -11.98
C LEU A 164 -0.30 3.50 -12.43
N LYS A 165 1.01 3.48 -12.68
CA LYS A 165 1.76 4.61 -13.24
C LYS A 165 1.22 5.00 -14.61
N GLN A 166 1.06 4.05 -15.52
CA GLN A 166 0.50 4.30 -16.87
C GLN A 166 -0.91 4.90 -16.79
N SER A 167 -1.78 4.36 -15.93
CA SER A 167 -3.14 4.88 -15.76
C SER A 167 -3.15 6.30 -15.19
N ALA A 168 -2.25 6.60 -14.25
CA ALA A 168 -2.14 7.93 -13.66
C ALA A 168 -1.53 8.94 -14.65
N GLU A 169 -0.55 8.53 -15.45
CA GLU A 169 0.04 9.34 -16.50
C GLU A 169 -1.00 9.74 -17.56
N ALA A 170 -1.92 8.84 -17.91
CA ALA A 170 -3.01 9.13 -18.84
C ALA A 170 -3.93 10.24 -18.32
N ILE A 171 -4.13 10.37 -17.00
CA ILE A 171 -4.92 11.44 -16.38
C ILE A 171 -4.22 12.80 -16.53
N VAL A 172 -2.91 12.87 -16.26
CA VAL A 172 -2.13 14.11 -16.38
C VAL A 172 -2.05 14.59 -17.84
N ASN A 173 -1.95 13.66 -18.78
CA ASN A 173 -1.86 13.94 -20.21
C ASN A 173 -3.24 14.09 -20.88
N HIS A 174 -4.34 14.03 -20.12
CA HIS A 174 -5.67 14.19 -20.66
C HIS A 174 -5.89 15.64 -21.15
N GLU A 175 -6.60 15.84 -22.26
CA GLU A 175 -6.85 17.16 -22.84
C GLU A 175 -7.58 18.15 -21.93
N HIS A 176 -8.33 17.61 -20.95
CA HIS A 176 -9.08 18.38 -19.94
C HIS A 176 -8.39 18.41 -18.57
N ALA A 177 -7.09 18.09 -18.50
CA ALA A 177 -6.38 18.06 -17.21
C ALA A 177 -6.37 19.44 -16.50
N ASP A 178 -6.32 20.53 -17.27
CA ASP A 178 -6.34 21.90 -16.76
C ASP A 178 -7.71 22.33 -16.21
N LEU A 179 -8.78 21.58 -16.52
CA LEU A 179 -10.14 21.86 -16.07
C LEU A 179 -10.47 21.25 -14.70
N MET A 180 -9.59 20.39 -14.16
CA MET A 180 -9.73 19.86 -12.83
C MET A 180 -9.75 20.95 -11.75
N GLU A 181 -10.37 20.67 -10.61
CA GLU A 181 -10.18 21.52 -9.44
C GLU A 181 -8.81 21.22 -8.82
N ASP A 182 -8.02 22.26 -8.54
CA ASP A 182 -6.65 22.14 -8.00
C ASP A 182 -5.74 21.18 -8.80
N PRO A 183 -5.55 21.40 -10.09
CA PRO A 183 -4.77 20.51 -10.95
C PRO A 183 -3.31 20.37 -10.48
N VAL A 184 -2.76 21.41 -9.83
CA VAL A 184 -1.39 21.38 -9.30
C VAL A 184 -1.22 20.34 -8.21
N LEU A 185 -2.18 20.24 -7.26
CA LEU A 185 -2.14 19.23 -6.21
C LEU A 185 -2.22 17.81 -6.81
N VAL A 186 -3.11 17.60 -7.77
CA VAL A 186 -3.25 16.30 -8.45
C VAL A 186 -1.96 15.93 -9.17
N MET A 187 -1.38 16.85 -9.93
CA MET A 187 -0.12 16.61 -10.64
C MET A 187 1.03 16.28 -9.71
N LEU A 188 1.17 16.99 -8.58
CA LEU A 188 2.19 16.69 -7.57
C LEU A 188 2.05 15.29 -6.96
N LEU A 189 0.81 14.85 -6.70
CA LEU A 189 0.57 13.51 -6.15
C LEU A 189 0.82 12.42 -7.19
N ILE A 190 0.47 12.66 -8.45
CA ILE A 190 0.78 11.71 -9.53
C ILE A 190 2.29 11.66 -9.78
N ASP A 191 3.00 12.78 -9.72
CA ASP A 191 4.47 12.81 -9.84
C ASP A 191 5.13 11.98 -8.70
N GLN A 192 4.58 12.03 -7.48
CA GLN A 192 5.02 11.14 -6.41
C GLN A 192 4.81 9.67 -6.74
N LEU A 193 3.71 9.30 -7.43
CA LEU A 193 3.50 7.92 -7.88
C LEU A 193 4.47 7.56 -9.02
N MET A 194 4.71 8.46 -9.98
CA MET A 194 5.66 8.24 -11.07
C MET A 194 7.09 8.03 -10.56
N SER A 195 7.48 8.78 -9.52
CA SER A 195 8.80 8.68 -8.86
C SER A 195 8.84 7.63 -7.74
N PHE A 196 7.74 6.91 -7.49
CA PHE A 196 7.67 5.91 -6.42
C PHE A 196 8.74 4.84 -6.61
N SER A 197 9.56 4.63 -5.56
CA SER A 197 10.67 3.67 -5.60
C SER A 197 10.17 2.24 -5.40
N VAL A 198 10.72 1.31 -6.16
CA VAL A 198 10.49 -0.13 -5.95
C VAL A 198 11.06 -0.63 -4.62
N ASP A 199 11.91 0.16 -3.98
CA ASP A 199 12.46 -0.12 -2.65
C ASP A 199 11.56 0.39 -1.50
N ASP A 200 10.50 1.13 -1.83
CA ASP A 200 9.47 1.54 -0.86
C ASP A 200 8.49 0.39 -0.59
N SER A 201 7.78 0.49 0.54
CA SER A 201 6.89 -0.58 0.99
C SER A 201 5.54 -0.59 0.25
N SER A 202 4.91 -1.76 0.19
CA SER A 202 3.53 -1.89 -0.31
C SER A 202 2.54 -1.02 0.48
N ARG A 203 2.79 -0.81 1.78
CA ARG A 203 2.00 0.10 2.63
C ARG A 203 2.09 1.54 2.16
N GLU A 204 3.29 2.04 1.84
CA GLU A 204 3.48 3.40 1.33
C GLU A 204 2.83 3.60 -0.02
N LEU A 205 2.90 2.59 -0.90
CA LEU A 205 2.16 2.59 -2.16
C LEU A 205 0.66 2.75 -1.94
N VAL A 206 0.06 1.94 -1.08
CA VAL A 206 -1.37 2.00 -0.75
C VAL A 206 -1.77 3.36 -0.16
N LEU A 207 -0.95 3.92 0.73
CA LEU A 207 -1.19 5.24 1.31
C LEU A 207 -1.10 6.37 0.27
N LEU A 208 -0.19 6.25 -0.68
CA LEU A 208 -0.08 7.20 -1.79
C LEU A 208 -1.30 7.10 -2.72
N CYS A 209 -1.68 5.89 -3.13
CA CYS A 209 -2.90 5.65 -3.90
C CYS A 209 -4.15 6.23 -3.23
N LYS A 210 -4.26 6.10 -1.90
CA LYS A 210 -5.38 6.68 -1.13
C LYS A 210 -5.39 8.21 -1.20
N ARG A 211 -4.23 8.87 -1.11
CA ARG A 211 -4.12 10.33 -1.25
C ARG A 211 -4.51 10.79 -2.64
N ILE A 212 -4.02 10.09 -3.68
CA ILE A 212 -4.38 10.38 -5.07
C ILE A 212 -5.88 10.21 -5.30
N ALA A 213 -6.47 9.09 -4.83
CA ALA A 213 -7.90 8.85 -4.96
C ALA A 213 -8.74 9.96 -4.30
N THR A 214 -8.32 10.42 -3.12
CA THR A 214 -9.01 11.53 -2.44
C THR A 214 -8.92 12.81 -3.25
N ALA A 215 -7.74 13.19 -3.73
CA ALA A 215 -7.55 14.41 -4.52
C ALA A 215 -8.36 14.37 -5.83
N LEU A 216 -8.26 13.28 -6.60
CA LEU A 216 -8.99 13.11 -7.85
C LEU A 216 -10.51 13.07 -7.67
N SER A 217 -11.00 12.46 -6.58
CA SER A 217 -12.44 12.46 -6.28
C SER A 217 -13.00 13.87 -6.20
N TYR A 218 -12.32 14.78 -5.51
CA TYR A 218 -12.76 16.16 -5.39
C TYR A 218 -12.45 16.98 -6.67
N ALA A 219 -11.30 16.74 -7.29
CA ALA A 219 -10.88 17.50 -8.47
C ALA A 219 -11.77 17.27 -9.71
N VAL A 220 -12.27 16.03 -9.88
CA VAL A 220 -13.03 15.62 -11.07
C VAL A 220 -14.50 15.34 -10.72
N MET A 221 -14.76 14.49 -9.75
CA MET A 221 -16.12 14.02 -9.40
C MET A 221 -16.89 15.01 -8.49
N LYS A 222 -16.18 15.97 -7.86
CA LYS A 222 -16.73 16.98 -6.92
C LYS A 222 -17.40 16.37 -5.67
N HIS A 223 -17.17 15.09 -5.41
CA HIS A 223 -17.61 14.39 -4.20
C HIS A 223 -16.61 13.28 -3.87
N LYS A 224 -16.62 12.83 -2.62
CA LYS A 224 -15.77 11.73 -2.18
C LYS A 224 -16.25 10.42 -2.79
N VAL A 225 -15.36 9.72 -3.50
CA VAL A 225 -15.55 8.33 -3.92
C VAL A 225 -15.01 7.41 -2.84
N GLU A 226 -15.80 6.42 -2.41
CA GLU A 226 -15.36 5.46 -1.41
C GLU A 226 -14.74 4.23 -2.07
N LEU A 227 -13.43 4.08 -1.89
CA LEU A 227 -12.73 2.84 -2.21
C LEU A 227 -12.79 1.88 -1.01
N PRO A 228 -12.60 0.57 -1.24
CA PRO A 228 -12.49 -0.40 -0.16
C PRO A 228 -11.49 0.05 0.89
N ALA A 229 -11.69 -0.35 2.15
CA ALA A 229 -10.69 -0.07 3.18
C ALA A 229 -9.38 -0.81 2.83
N PRO A 230 -8.23 -0.11 2.78
CA PRO A 230 -6.97 -0.78 2.46
C PRO A 230 -6.60 -1.75 3.58
N ASN A 231 -6.25 -2.97 3.21
CA ASN A 231 -5.72 -3.97 4.11
C ASN A 231 -4.28 -4.30 3.71
N ILE A 232 -3.33 -4.10 4.63
CA ILE A 232 -1.91 -4.34 4.35
C ILE A 232 -1.61 -5.83 4.22
N MET A 233 -2.44 -6.69 4.82
CA MET A 233 -2.29 -8.15 4.70
C MET A 233 -2.80 -8.69 3.35
N ASP A 234 -3.65 -7.93 2.66
CA ASP A 234 -4.13 -8.22 1.32
C ASP A 234 -4.36 -6.88 0.59
N VAL A 235 -3.34 -6.42 -0.11
CA VAL A 235 -3.36 -5.11 -0.79
C VAL A 235 -4.04 -5.15 -2.15
N GLU A 236 -4.17 -6.32 -2.74
CA GLU A 236 -4.63 -6.50 -4.12
C GLU A 236 -6.05 -5.96 -4.35
N PRO A 237 -7.06 -6.26 -3.51
CA PRO A 237 -8.42 -5.74 -3.72
C PRO A 237 -8.46 -4.22 -3.76
N TYR A 238 -7.65 -3.56 -2.90
CA TYR A 238 -7.56 -2.11 -2.89
C TYR A 238 -6.89 -1.56 -4.15
N LEU A 239 -5.78 -2.14 -4.58
CA LEU A 239 -5.05 -1.69 -5.78
C LEU A 239 -5.86 -1.93 -7.06
N ASN A 240 -6.65 -3.02 -7.13
CA ASN A 240 -7.57 -3.27 -8.24
C ASN A 240 -8.69 -2.23 -8.28
N ALA A 241 -9.31 -1.92 -7.13
CA ALA A 241 -10.31 -0.88 -7.03
C ALA A 241 -9.74 0.51 -7.37
N PHE A 242 -8.52 0.81 -6.94
CA PHE A 242 -7.86 2.05 -7.29
C PHE A 242 -7.54 2.15 -8.80
N GLN A 243 -7.11 1.06 -9.43
CA GLN A 243 -6.91 1.03 -10.88
C GLN A 243 -8.22 1.30 -11.63
N GLN A 244 -9.33 0.66 -11.22
CA GLN A 244 -10.65 0.90 -11.81
C GLN A 244 -11.07 2.37 -11.60
N PHE A 245 -10.86 2.90 -10.41
CA PHE A 245 -11.13 4.29 -10.10
C PHE A 245 -10.37 5.26 -11.04
N LEU A 246 -9.09 5.01 -11.34
CA LEU A 246 -8.34 5.84 -12.30
C LEU A 246 -8.96 5.79 -13.71
N ALA A 247 -9.46 4.62 -14.14
CA ALA A 247 -10.17 4.50 -15.40
C ALA A 247 -11.49 5.29 -15.40
N ASP A 248 -12.26 5.23 -14.30
CA ASP A 248 -13.50 5.98 -14.14
C ASP A 248 -13.25 7.49 -14.13
N ILE A 249 -12.16 7.94 -13.49
CA ILE A 249 -11.72 9.35 -13.52
C ILE A 249 -11.41 9.80 -14.95
N ALA A 250 -10.64 9.00 -15.70
CA ALA A 250 -10.30 9.34 -17.08
C ALA A 250 -11.56 9.49 -17.96
N LEU A 251 -12.58 8.66 -17.72
CA LEU A 251 -13.89 8.80 -18.40
C LEU A 251 -14.64 10.05 -17.99
N ALA A 252 -14.68 10.34 -16.68
CA ALA A 252 -15.37 11.51 -16.14
C ALA A 252 -14.72 12.85 -16.56
N MET A 253 -13.43 12.85 -16.86
CA MET A 253 -12.73 14.03 -17.36
C MET A 253 -13.25 14.50 -18.72
N ASN A 254 -13.81 13.60 -19.55
CA ASN A 254 -14.42 14.00 -20.83
C ASN A 254 -15.62 14.94 -20.64
N ASP A 255 -16.29 14.89 -19.49
CA ASP A 255 -17.47 15.71 -19.18
C ASP A 255 -17.12 17.05 -18.50
N LEU A 256 -15.81 17.30 -18.22
CA LEU A 256 -15.39 18.55 -17.62
C LEU A 256 -15.59 19.72 -18.61
N GLN A 257 -16.23 20.78 -18.14
CA GLN A 257 -16.44 21.99 -18.91
C GLN A 257 -15.61 23.15 -18.34
N PRO A 258 -15.11 24.06 -19.20
CA PRO A 258 -14.45 25.26 -18.72
C PRO A 258 -15.35 26.04 -17.77
N LYS A 259 -14.82 26.46 -16.62
CA LYS A 259 -15.54 27.40 -15.75
C LYS A 259 -15.84 28.66 -16.56
N VAL A 260 -17.13 28.95 -16.78
CA VAL A 260 -17.55 30.24 -17.33
C VAL A 260 -17.17 31.26 -16.26
N VAL A 261 -16.08 31.98 -16.49
CA VAL A 261 -15.74 33.14 -15.69
C VAL A 261 -16.79 34.18 -16.08
N GLU A 262 -17.82 34.36 -15.22
CA GLU A 262 -18.66 35.57 -15.34
C GLU A 262 -17.71 36.76 -15.23
N VAL A 263 -17.47 37.41 -16.37
CA VAL A 263 -16.80 38.70 -16.40
C VAL A 263 -17.74 39.61 -15.62
N VAL A 264 -17.39 39.88 -14.37
CA VAL A 264 -18.01 40.94 -13.60
C VAL A 264 -17.80 42.18 -14.45
N LYS A 265 -18.84 42.64 -15.16
CA LYS A 265 -18.79 43.91 -15.84
C LYS A 265 -18.38 44.93 -14.79
N GLU A 266 -17.23 45.57 -15.00
CA GLU A 266 -16.88 46.76 -14.23
C GLU A 266 -18.10 47.64 -14.19
N PRO A 267 -18.52 48.17 -13.03
CA PRO A 267 -19.61 49.12 -12.96
C PRO A 267 -19.30 50.26 -13.92
N GLU A 268 -20.26 50.57 -14.78
CA GLU A 268 -20.13 51.74 -15.68
C GLU A 268 -19.69 52.93 -14.80
N PRO A 269 -18.67 53.71 -15.24
CA PRO A 269 -18.22 54.86 -14.49
C PRO A 269 -19.43 55.77 -14.25
N GLU A 270 -19.63 56.19 -13.00
CA GLU A 270 -20.68 57.15 -12.65
C GLU A 270 -20.56 58.35 -13.55
N PRO A 271 -21.69 58.87 -14.16
CA PRO A 271 -21.65 60.03 -15.01
C PRO A 271 -20.98 61.17 -14.22
N GLU A 272 -20.00 61.82 -14.86
CA GLU A 272 -19.35 63.00 -14.31
C GLU A 272 -20.41 64.01 -13.84
N PRO A 273 -20.31 64.61 -12.65
CA PRO A 273 -21.23 65.59 -12.18
C PRO A 273 -21.29 66.78 -13.19
N GLU A 274 -22.50 67.14 -13.56
CA GLU A 274 -22.72 68.28 -14.44
C GLU A 274 -21.98 69.50 -13.86
N PRO A 275 -21.28 70.31 -14.69
CA PRO A 275 -20.57 71.51 -14.21
C PRO A 275 -21.57 72.48 -13.57
N GLU A 276 -21.26 72.91 -12.33
CA GLU A 276 -22.05 73.91 -11.63
C GLU A 276 -22.22 75.16 -12.49
N PRO A 277 -23.42 75.75 -12.55
CA PRO A 277 -23.69 76.96 -13.36
C PRO A 277 -22.77 78.07 -12.83
N GLU A 278 -22.12 78.74 -13.74
CA GLU A 278 -21.28 79.89 -13.44
C GLU A 278 -22.08 81.01 -12.71
N PRO A 279 -21.52 81.64 -11.70
CA PRO A 279 -22.19 82.68 -10.95
C PRO A 279 -22.49 83.85 -11.82
N GLU A 280 -23.78 84.27 -11.89
CA GLU A 280 -24.23 85.48 -12.62
C GLU A 280 -23.46 86.71 -12.15
N GLU A 281 -22.71 87.29 -13.05
CA GLU A 281 -22.03 88.56 -12.82
C GLU A 281 -23.08 89.67 -12.58
N TRP A 282 -23.17 90.10 -11.36
CA TRP A 282 -23.98 91.30 -11.02
C TRP A 282 -23.32 92.54 -11.56
N LEU A 283 -23.84 93.07 -12.67
CA LEU A 283 -23.48 94.38 -13.16
C LEU A 283 -24.02 95.45 -12.19
N PRO A 284 -23.16 96.40 -11.75
CA PRO A 284 -23.67 97.51 -10.92
C PRO A 284 -24.45 98.48 -11.76
N MET A 285 -25.72 98.73 -11.44
CA MET A 285 -26.50 99.81 -11.96
C MET A 285 -25.94 101.21 -11.50
N ILE A 286 -25.57 102.05 -12.43
CA ILE A 286 -25.30 103.50 -12.20
C ILE A 286 -26.63 104.23 -12.20
#